data_b2b0b584a320ae067340d8c902671e2f
#
_entry.id   b2b0b584a320ae067340d8c902671e2f
#
_cell.length_a   1.000
_cell.length_b   1.000
_cell.length_c   1.000
_cell.angle_alpha   90.00
_cell.angle_beta   90.00
_cell.angle_gamma   90.00
#
_symmetry.space_group_name_H-M   'P 1'
#
loop_
_entity.id
_entity.type
_entity.pdbx_description
1 polymer ?
#
loop_
_entity_poly.entity_id
_entity_poly.type
_entity_poly.pdbx_seq_one_letter_code
_entity_poly.pdbx_strand_id
1 'polypeptide(L)'
;MLRENARRSFRDIGSHVGLTAPAVKRRLDRLEAAGVIRGYTAMVDPRAFGWHAEAFVDLYCEGRMPADSIKRAVEGEPGVVSAHTVAGEASALLHVMAEDTQDLESCLERIRATDGISRTVTEVVLSTLFER
;
A
#
# COMPACT_ATOMS: atom_id res chain seq x y z
N MET A 1 -3.03 5.55 -19.74
CA MET A 1 -4.23 6.43 -19.77
C MET A 1 -4.96 6.44 -18.42
N LEU A 2 -5.69 5.37 -18.00
CA LEU A 2 -6.39 5.36 -16.70
C LEU A 2 -5.45 5.34 -15.50
N ARG A 3 -4.27 4.74 -15.60
CA ARG A 3 -3.23 4.81 -14.56
C ARG A 3 -2.70 6.22 -14.32
N GLU A 4 -2.75 7.09 -15.32
CA GLU A 4 -2.28 8.48 -15.23
C GLU A 4 -3.40 9.42 -14.78
N ASN A 5 -4.63 9.16 -15.25
CA ASN A 5 -5.79 9.94 -14.91
C ASN A 5 -7.07 9.07 -14.97
N ALA A 6 -7.51 8.61 -13.81
CA ALA A 6 -8.72 7.79 -13.67
C ALA A 6 -10.03 8.57 -13.91
N ARG A 7 -9.97 9.91 -13.98
CA ARG A 7 -11.14 10.79 -14.21
C ARG A 7 -11.40 11.09 -15.70
N ARG A 8 -10.66 10.45 -16.62
CA ARG A 8 -10.93 10.62 -18.07
C ARG A 8 -12.34 10.20 -18.41
N SER A 9 -13.00 10.99 -19.26
CA SER A 9 -14.33 10.62 -19.76
C SER A 9 -14.23 9.46 -20.76
N PHE A 10 -15.29 8.66 -20.88
CA PHE A 10 -15.34 7.59 -21.89
C PHE A 10 -15.19 8.12 -23.32
N ARG A 11 -15.63 9.35 -23.57
CA ARG A 11 -15.46 10.03 -24.86
C ARG A 11 -13.99 10.34 -25.14
N ASP A 12 -13.29 10.87 -24.14
CA ASP A 12 -11.86 11.16 -24.23
C ASP A 12 -11.05 9.86 -24.45
N ILE A 13 -11.30 8.84 -23.68
CA ILE A 13 -10.67 7.53 -23.87
C ILE A 13 -10.97 6.99 -25.28
N GLY A 14 -12.22 7.05 -25.71
CA GLY A 14 -12.67 6.57 -27.01
C GLY A 14 -11.95 7.24 -28.17
N SER A 15 -11.72 8.57 -28.10
CA SER A 15 -10.99 9.31 -29.12
C SER A 15 -9.54 8.86 -29.28
N HIS A 16 -8.91 8.39 -28.22
CA HIS A 16 -7.52 7.90 -28.23
C HIS A 16 -7.39 6.45 -28.72
N VAL A 17 -8.42 5.63 -28.51
CA VAL A 17 -8.35 4.19 -28.83
C VAL A 17 -9.26 3.78 -30.00
N GLY A 18 -9.88 4.74 -30.68
CA GLY A 18 -10.74 4.49 -31.84
C GLY A 18 -12.06 3.79 -31.49
N LEU A 19 -12.62 4.07 -30.31
CA LEU A 19 -13.87 3.46 -29.82
C LEU A 19 -14.92 4.52 -29.51
N THR A 20 -16.21 4.13 -29.60
CA THR A 20 -17.30 4.96 -29.09
C THR A 20 -17.35 4.92 -27.57
N ALA A 21 -17.91 5.96 -26.92
CA ALA A 21 -18.05 6.01 -25.47
C ALA A 21 -18.80 4.78 -24.88
N PRO A 22 -19.90 4.28 -25.46
CA PRO A 22 -20.53 3.03 -25.00
C PRO A 22 -19.62 1.79 -25.14
N ALA A 23 -18.78 1.73 -26.19
CA ALA A 23 -17.83 0.63 -26.38
C ALA A 23 -16.72 0.67 -25.32
N VAL A 24 -16.22 1.88 -24.99
CA VAL A 24 -15.27 2.10 -23.90
C VAL A 24 -15.88 1.62 -22.58
N LYS A 25 -17.11 2.05 -22.26
CA LYS A 25 -17.79 1.62 -21.04
C LYS A 25 -17.85 0.10 -20.93
N ARG A 26 -18.37 -0.59 -21.94
CA ARG A 26 -18.43 -2.06 -21.94
C ARG A 26 -17.08 -2.75 -21.77
N ARG A 27 -16.01 -2.14 -22.31
CA ARG A 27 -14.65 -2.68 -22.16
C ARG A 27 -14.12 -2.49 -20.74
N LEU A 28 -14.39 -1.36 -20.12
CA LEU A 28 -14.02 -1.10 -18.72
C LEU A 28 -14.81 -2.01 -17.77
N ASP A 29 -16.12 -2.14 -17.95
CA ASP A 29 -16.97 -3.05 -17.16
C ASP A 29 -16.41 -4.50 -17.18
N ARG A 30 -15.93 -4.97 -18.35
CA ARG A 30 -15.27 -6.28 -18.45
C ARG A 30 -13.92 -6.37 -17.74
N LEU A 31 -13.11 -5.30 -17.79
CA LEU A 31 -11.82 -5.26 -17.09
C LEU A 31 -12.01 -5.22 -15.58
N GLU A 32 -13.04 -4.56 -15.09
CA GLU A 32 -13.43 -4.55 -13.68
C GLU A 32 -13.95 -5.93 -13.25
N ALA A 33 -14.87 -6.52 -14.01
CA ALA A 33 -15.39 -7.86 -13.74
C ALA A 33 -14.29 -8.94 -13.75
N ALA A 34 -13.27 -8.79 -14.59
CA ALA A 34 -12.12 -9.69 -14.67
C ALA A 34 -11.05 -9.40 -13.59
N GLY A 35 -11.25 -8.39 -12.73
CA GLY A 35 -10.28 -8.00 -11.70
C GLY A 35 -8.98 -7.35 -12.22
N VAL A 36 -8.92 -7.03 -13.52
CA VAL A 36 -7.79 -6.30 -14.12
C VAL A 36 -7.75 -4.86 -13.59
N ILE A 37 -8.92 -4.21 -13.54
CA ILE A 37 -9.11 -2.96 -12.81
C ILE A 37 -9.69 -3.33 -11.44
N ARG A 38 -8.94 -3.12 -10.39
CA ARG A 38 -9.33 -3.45 -9.01
C ARG A 38 -10.09 -2.33 -8.31
N GLY A 39 -10.15 -1.16 -8.92
CA GLY A 39 -10.80 0.03 -8.37
C GLY A 39 -10.16 1.32 -8.85
N TYR A 40 -10.71 2.42 -8.35
CA TYR A 40 -10.23 3.78 -8.58
C TYR A 40 -10.02 4.44 -7.23
N THR A 41 -8.91 5.15 -7.07
CA THR A 41 -8.60 5.86 -5.83
C THR A 41 -8.04 7.23 -6.14
N ALA A 42 -8.16 8.14 -5.18
CA ALA A 42 -7.47 9.42 -5.22
C ALA A 42 -6.10 9.27 -4.55
N MET A 43 -5.07 9.80 -5.20
CA MET A 43 -3.78 10.02 -4.53
C MET A 43 -3.95 11.30 -3.70
N VAL A 44 -3.84 11.16 -2.39
CA VAL A 44 -3.98 12.26 -1.43
C VAL A 44 -2.66 12.42 -0.71
N ASP A 45 -2.23 13.67 -0.53
CA ASP A 45 -1.02 13.96 0.27
C ASP A 45 -1.20 13.39 1.70
N PRO A 46 -0.35 12.48 2.17
CA PRO A 46 -0.43 11.92 3.50
C PRO A 46 -0.44 12.97 4.61
N ARG A 47 0.20 14.11 4.39
CA ARG A 47 0.21 15.24 5.34
C ARG A 47 -1.17 15.83 5.58
N ALA A 48 -2.09 15.72 4.60
CA ALA A 48 -3.49 16.12 4.78
C ALA A 48 -4.23 15.26 5.81
N PHE A 49 -3.72 14.06 6.11
CA PHE A 49 -4.18 13.18 7.18
C PHE A 49 -3.38 13.32 8.48
N GLY A 50 -2.44 14.28 8.54
CA GLY A 50 -1.57 14.48 9.69
C GLY A 50 -0.35 13.55 9.72
N TRP A 51 -0.08 12.76 8.68
CA TRP A 51 1.07 11.86 8.60
C TRP A 51 2.32 12.63 8.12
N HIS A 52 3.30 12.73 8.99
CA HIS A 52 4.54 13.46 8.73
C HIS A 52 5.80 12.59 8.85
N ALA A 53 5.64 11.34 9.33
CA ALA A 53 6.70 10.34 9.37
C ALA A 53 6.31 9.13 8.53
N GLU A 54 7.28 8.59 7.80
CA GLU A 54 7.13 7.45 6.91
C GLU A 54 8.32 6.53 7.07
N ALA A 55 8.09 5.22 7.09
CA ALA A 55 9.15 4.24 7.21
C ALA A 55 8.83 2.95 6.47
N PHE A 56 9.87 2.26 6.02
CA PHE A 56 9.84 0.86 5.64
C PHE A 56 10.41 0.02 6.79
N VAL A 57 9.76 -1.08 7.10
CA VAL A 57 10.09 -1.90 8.26
C VAL A 57 10.25 -3.35 7.83
N ASP A 58 11.46 -3.86 7.91
CA ASP A 58 11.73 -5.28 7.80
C ASP A 58 11.28 -5.98 9.08
N LEU A 59 10.37 -6.94 8.93
CA LEU A 59 9.82 -7.74 10.00
C LEU A 59 10.47 -9.12 10.01
N TYR A 60 11.00 -9.53 11.15
CA TYR A 60 11.59 -10.85 11.35
C TYR A 60 10.74 -11.64 12.34
N CYS A 61 10.35 -12.85 11.96
CA CYS A 61 9.53 -13.74 12.78
C CYS A 61 10.36 -14.81 13.46
N GLU A 62 9.89 -15.33 14.57
CA GLU A 62 10.44 -16.52 15.22
C GLU A 62 10.06 -17.76 14.42
N GLY A 63 11.09 -18.41 13.86
CA GLY A 63 10.88 -19.56 13.00
C GLY A 63 10.10 -19.24 11.72
N ARG A 64 9.30 -20.19 11.25
CA ARG A 64 8.50 -20.04 10.03
C ARG A 64 7.06 -19.65 10.38
N MET A 65 6.73 -18.39 10.19
CA MET A 65 5.37 -17.89 10.35
C MET A 65 4.63 -17.86 9.01
N PRO A 66 3.43 -18.47 8.89
CA PRO A 66 2.62 -18.39 7.66
C PRO A 66 2.19 -16.94 7.35
N ALA A 67 2.02 -16.61 6.06
CA ALA A 67 1.62 -15.28 5.60
C ALA A 67 0.34 -14.75 6.28
N ASP A 68 -0.67 -15.61 6.46
CA ASP A 68 -1.92 -15.21 7.14
C ASP A 68 -1.71 -14.88 8.63
N SER A 69 -0.72 -15.49 9.27
CA SER A 69 -0.38 -15.15 10.67
C SER A 69 0.35 -13.82 10.74
N ILE A 70 1.26 -13.55 9.82
CA ILE A 70 1.91 -12.23 9.68
C ILE A 70 0.85 -11.15 9.41
N LYS A 71 -0.07 -11.41 8.49
CA LYS A 71 -1.16 -10.49 8.18
C LYS A 71 -1.94 -10.13 9.45
N ARG A 72 -2.45 -11.14 10.19
CA ARG A 72 -3.20 -10.91 11.43
C ARG A 72 -2.41 -10.15 12.50
N ALA A 73 -1.09 -10.33 12.53
CA ALA A 73 -0.22 -9.66 13.49
C ALA A 73 -0.11 -8.14 13.25
N VAL A 74 -0.26 -7.69 12.00
CA VAL A 74 0.01 -6.29 11.64
C VAL A 74 -1.19 -5.53 11.07
N GLU A 75 -2.25 -6.22 10.58
CA GLU A 75 -3.41 -5.57 9.94
C GLU A 75 -4.23 -4.68 10.89
N GLY A 76 -4.11 -4.88 12.20
CA GLY A 76 -4.76 -4.06 13.22
C GLY A 76 -4.02 -2.78 13.59
N GLU A 77 -2.81 -2.58 13.09
CA GLU A 77 -2.02 -1.38 13.37
C GLU A 77 -2.36 -0.25 12.38
N PRO A 78 -2.95 0.87 12.85
CA PRO A 78 -3.41 1.96 11.96
C PRO A 78 -2.31 2.57 11.10
N GLY A 79 -1.08 2.60 11.62
CA GLY A 79 0.08 3.12 10.90
C GLY A 79 0.59 2.20 9.79
N VAL A 80 0.23 0.92 9.77
CA VAL A 80 0.65 -0.01 8.72
C VAL A 80 -0.26 0.15 7.49
N VAL A 81 0.24 0.82 6.46
CA VAL A 81 -0.52 1.08 5.23
C VAL A 81 -0.40 -0.04 4.20
N SER A 82 0.68 -0.82 4.25
CA SER A 82 0.80 -2.07 3.48
C SER A 82 1.78 -3.04 4.13
N ALA A 83 1.60 -4.32 3.84
CA ALA A 83 2.48 -5.41 4.29
C ALA A 83 2.66 -6.43 3.18
N HIS A 84 3.89 -6.88 2.98
CA HIS A 84 4.26 -7.81 1.92
C HIS A 84 5.19 -8.90 2.49
N THR A 85 4.91 -10.17 2.19
CA THR A 85 5.94 -11.21 2.38
C THR A 85 7.01 -11.05 1.32
N VAL A 86 8.25 -11.22 1.70
CA VAL A 86 9.40 -11.03 0.80
C VAL A 86 10.29 -12.27 0.79
N ALA A 87 11.00 -12.48 -0.31
CA ALA A 87 12.04 -13.48 -0.40
C ALA A 87 13.38 -12.84 0.00
N GLY A 88 13.94 -13.27 1.12
CA GLY A 88 15.16 -12.71 1.69
C GLY A 88 15.31 -13.08 3.15
N GLU A 89 16.08 -12.32 3.89
CA GLU A 89 16.29 -12.54 5.32
C GLU A 89 15.06 -12.15 6.16
N ALA A 90 14.39 -11.05 5.77
CA ALA A 90 13.17 -10.62 6.44
C ALA A 90 11.99 -11.54 6.07
N SER A 91 11.06 -11.70 7.00
CA SER A 91 9.82 -12.45 6.79
C SER A 91 8.78 -11.62 6.03
N ALA A 92 8.76 -10.32 6.29
CA ALA A 92 7.87 -9.36 5.62
C ALA A 92 8.49 -7.97 5.58
N LEU A 93 7.99 -7.16 4.64
CA LEU A 93 8.26 -5.73 4.54
C LEU A 93 6.95 -4.98 4.79
N LEU A 94 6.98 -4.04 5.73
CA LEU A 94 5.86 -3.16 6.04
C LEU A 94 6.15 -1.76 5.53
N HIS A 95 5.11 -1.08 5.07
CA HIS A 95 5.10 0.37 4.85
C HIS A 95 4.29 1.01 5.97
N VAL A 96 4.92 1.90 6.72
CA VAL A 96 4.34 2.51 7.93
C VAL A 96 4.30 4.02 7.77
N MET A 97 3.18 4.62 8.11
CA MET A 97 3.00 6.07 8.22
C MET A 97 2.55 6.43 9.63
N ALA A 98 3.01 7.56 10.13
CA ALA A 98 2.74 8.04 11.48
C ALA A 98 2.62 9.58 11.52
N GLU A 99 2.04 10.11 12.58
CA GLU A 99 1.93 11.56 12.75
C GLU A 99 3.30 12.20 12.92
N ASP A 100 4.16 11.55 13.70
CA ASP A 100 5.53 11.99 13.95
C ASP A 100 6.44 10.80 14.30
N THR A 101 7.68 11.07 14.68
CA THR A 101 8.63 10.02 15.07
C THR A 101 8.26 9.32 16.38
N GLN A 102 7.56 9.97 17.29
CA GLN A 102 7.11 9.37 18.54
C GLN A 102 5.94 8.40 18.30
N ASP A 103 5.01 8.77 17.43
CA ASP A 103 3.92 7.88 17.00
C ASP A 103 4.47 6.68 16.22
N LEU A 104 5.49 6.91 15.35
CA LEU A 104 6.20 5.83 14.67
C LEU A 104 6.84 4.85 15.67
N GLU A 105 7.55 5.36 16.68
CA GLU A 105 8.15 4.53 17.74
C GLU A 105 7.09 3.69 18.45
N SER A 106 5.98 4.32 18.84
CA SER A 106 4.86 3.64 19.51
C SER A 106 4.25 2.53 18.63
N CYS A 107 4.09 2.77 17.33
CA CYS A 107 3.63 1.77 16.37
C CYS A 107 4.61 0.58 16.31
N LEU A 108 5.91 0.84 16.21
CA LEU A 108 6.94 -0.20 16.17
C LEU A 108 6.99 -1.03 17.45
N GLU A 109 6.80 -0.41 18.63
CA GLU A 109 6.74 -1.12 19.90
C GLU A 109 5.54 -2.07 19.97
N ARG A 110 4.36 -1.64 19.51
CA ARG A 110 3.18 -2.50 19.45
C ARG A 110 3.40 -3.68 18.50
N ILE A 111 4.01 -3.44 17.33
CA ILE A 111 4.36 -4.51 16.38
C ILE A 111 5.34 -5.50 17.05
N ARG A 112 6.38 -5.02 17.70
CA ARG A 112 7.39 -5.87 18.36
C ARG A 112 6.82 -6.67 19.54
N ALA A 113 5.77 -6.15 20.21
CA ALA A 113 5.10 -6.83 21.31
C ALA A 113 4.19 -7.98 20.84
N THR A 114 3.96 -8.13 19.53
CA THR A 114 3.12 -9.19 18.98
C THR A 114 3.87 -10.53 18.99
N ASP A 115 3.21 -11.57 19.47
CA ASP A 115 3.77 -12.92 19.55
C ASP A 115 4.25 -13.41 18.18
N GLY A 116 5.43 -14.01 18.16
CA GLY A 116 6.05 -14.56 16.97
C GLY A 116 6.88 -13.55 16.16
N ILE A 117 6.93 -12.28 16.58
CA ILE A 117 7.84 -11.29 16.00
C ILE A 117 9.11 -11.20 16.85
N SER A 118 10.25 -11.49 16.25
CA SER A 118 11.54 -11.52 16.94
C SER A 118 12.28 -10.20 16.88
N ARG A 119 12.19 -9.49 15.74
CA ARG A 119 12.96 -8.26 15.47
C ARG A 119 12.32 -7.44 14.36
N THR A 120 12.56 -6.13 14.40
CA THR A 120 12.30 -5.22 13.29
C THR A 120 13.55 -4.42 12.95
N VAL A 121 13.73 -4.12 11.67
CA VAL A 121 14.71 -3.14 11.19
C VAL A 121 13.93 -2.05 10.46
N THR A 122 14.13 -0.79 10.84
CA THR A 122 13.32 0.33 10.37
C THR A 122 14.18 1.29 9.58
N GLU A 123 13.75 1.59 8.37
CA GLU A 123 14.33 2.58 7.48
C GLU A 123 13.37 3.76 7.35
N VAL A 124 13.70 4.88 7.99
CA VAL A 124 12.89 6.10 7.93
C VAL A 124 13.07 6.77 6.58
N VAL A 125 11.99 7.09 5.90
CA VAL A 125 12.01 7.82 4.63
C VAL A 125 12.36 9.28 4.90
N LEU A 126 13.45 9.74 4.32
CA LEU A 126 13.87 11.14 4.43
C LEU A 126 13.26 12.00 3.33
N SER A 127 13.14 11.45 2.13
CA SER A 127 12.49 12.09 0.99
C SER A 127 12.03 11.06 -0.02
N THR A 128 10.88 11.28 -0.62
CA THR A 128 10.40 10.51 -1.76
C THR A 128 10.95 11.14 -3.04
N LEU A 129 11.72 10.37 -3.81
CA LEU A 129 12.33 10.87 -5.04
C LEU A 129 11.30 10.98 -6.17
N PHE A 130 10.42 10.01 -6.29
CA PHE A 130 9.25 10.03 -7.17
C PHE A 130 8.25 8.92 -6.76
N GLU A 131 6.99 9.11 -7.10
CA GLU A 131 5.91 8.14 -6.99
C GLU A 131 5.05 8.17 -8.26
N ARG A 132 4.54 7.01 -8.73
CA ARG A 132 3.72 6.89 -9.96
C ARG A 132 2.51 5.99 -9.77
#